data_e06041001e1e129724fde37d0ba16a97
#
_entry.id   e06041001e1e129724fde37d0ba16a97
#
_cell.length_a   1.000
_cell.length_b   1.000
_cell.length_c   1.000
_cell.angle_alpha   90.00
_cell.angle_beta   90.00
_cell.angle_gamma   90.00
#
_symmetry.space_group_name_H-M   'P 1'
#
loop_
_entity.id
_entity.type
_entity.pdbx_description
1 polymer ?
#
loop_
_entity_poly.entity_id
_entity_poly.type
_entity_poly.pdbx_seq_one_letter_code
_entity_poly.pdbx_strand_id
1 'polypeptide(L)'
;MDKEQMLKASMVNVQQNITTQINIGVVKGNYFQHVENVNIGAPAKEEEPRKKEYSVEILFGRAENNRREAKRFCQFLKDQGMNGMMLNSAKGNAVNKAFVALYLYRMEKEELPEQPNGDACYRFLKEDCGLEFSVNQKTYANFIRKAIETWDEHELRDMTDLIRKAYTD
;
A
#
# COMPACT_ATOMS: atom_id res chain seq x y z
N MET A 1 -43.21 -43.77 3.38
CA MET A 1 -42.67 -42.67 2.59
C MET A 1 -41.85 -43.28 1.45
N ASP A 2 -42.22 -42.96 0.21
CA ASP A 2 -41.66 -43.58 -0.96
C ASP A 2 -40.21 -43.09 -1.18
N LYS A 3 -39.33 -43.96 -1.72
CA LYS A 3 -37.92 -43.60 -1.97
C LYS A 3 -37.77 -42.36 -2.84
N GLU A 4 -38.74 -42.12 -3.71
CA GLU A 4 -38.78 -40.95 -4.59
C GLU A 4 -39.04 -39.64 -3.82
N GLN A 5 -39.87 -39.70 -2.77
CA GLN A 5 -40.13 -38.57 -1.88
C GLN A 5 -38.90 -38.21 -1.00
N MET A 6 -38.16 -39.26 -0.56
CA MET A 6 -36.92 -39.04 0.18
C MET A 6 -35.82 -38.39 -0.70
N LEU A 7 -35.76 -38.83 -1.96
CA LEU A 7 -34.78 -38.22 -2.91
C LEU A 7 -35.09 -36.75 -3.18
N LYS A 8 -36.38 -36.42 -3.41
CA LYS A 8 -36.81 -35.01 -3.62
C LYS A 8 -36.57 -34.14 -2.40
N ALA A 9 -36.86 -34.64 -1.19
CA ALA A 9 -36.57 -33.92 0.05
C ALA A 9 -35.06 -33.67 0.26
N SER A 10 -34.22 -34.64 -0.08
CA SER A 10 -32.78 -34.52 -0.02
C SER A 10 -32.25 -33.51 -1.05
N MET A 11 -32.78 -33.53 -2.26
CA MET A 11 -32.40 -32.54 -3.31
C MET A 11 -32.81 -31.11 -2.94
N VAL A 12 -33.98 -30.91 -2.33
CA VAL A 12 -34.44 -29.59 -1.89
C VAL A 12 -33.54 -29.04 -0.78
N ASN A 13 -33.15 -29.90 0.19
CA ASN A 13 -32.22 -29.49 1.25
C ASN A 13 -30.82 -29.14 0.71
N VAL A 14 -30.32 -29.88 -0.26
CA VAL A 14 -29.03 -29.57 -0.90
C VAL A 14 -29.12 -28.24 -1.68
N GLN A 15 -30.23 -28.01 -2.39
CA GLN A 15 -30.44 -26.74 -3.11
C GLN A 15 -30.58 -25.55 -2.18
N GLN A 16 -31.27 -25.68 -1.04
CA GLN A 16 -31.39 -24.60 -0.07
C GLN A 16 -30.05 -24.26 0.57
N ASN A 17 -29.25 -25.25 0.91
CA ASN A 17 -27.91 -25.01 1.45
C ASN A 17 -26.97 -24.36 0.43
N ILE A 18 -27.04 -24.75 -0.83
CA ILE A 18 -26.25 -24.15 -1.91
C ILE A 18 -26.70 -22.70 -2.16
N THR A 19 -28.01 -22.43 -2.14
CA THR A 19 -28.52 -21.07 -2.37
C THR A 19 -28.13 -20.10 -1.24
N THR A 20 -28.06 -20.58 0.00
CA THR A 20 -27.61 -19.77 1.15
C THR A 20 -26.11 -19.49 1.09
N GLN A 21 -25.33 -20.36 0.47
CA GLN A 21 -23.89 -20.19 0.31
C GLN A 21 -23.49 -19.37 -0.93
N ILE A 22 -24.32 -19.35 -1.97
CA ILE A 22 -24.05 -18.62 -3.25
C ILE A 22 -24.15 -17.10 -3.07
N ASN A 23 -24.72 -16.60 -1.99
CA ASN A 23 -24.66 -15.17 -1.65
C ASN A 23 -23.24 -14.69 -1.27
N ILE A 24 -22.24 -15.57 -1.31
CA ILE A 24 -20.83 -15.27 -1.04
C ILE A 24 -20.01 -15.18 -2.34
N GLY A 25 -20.49 -14.50 -3.36
CA GLY A 25 -19.71 -14.20 -4.56
C GLY A 25 -19.81 -15.23 -5.67
N VAL A 26 -19.37 -14.84 -6.86
CA VAL A 26 -19.41 -15.65 -8.09
C VAL A 26 -18.45 -16.82 -7.98
N VAL A 27 -19.00 -18.04 -7.91
CA VAL A 27 -18.19 -19.24 -7.89
C VAL A 27 -18.17 -19.84 -9.29
N LYS A 28 -17.01 -19.85 -9.94
CA LYS A 28 -16.73 -20.59 -11.18
C LYS A 28 -15.69 -21.66 -10.90
N GLY A 29 -15.98 -22.87 -11.28
CA GLY A 29 -14.99 -23.96 -11.24
C GLY A 29 -14.89 -24.64 -9.87
N ASN A 30 -13.76 -24.80 -9.32
CA ASN A 30 -13.36 -25.67 -8.19
C ASN A 30 -14.05 -25.45 -6.83
N TYR A 31 -15.33 -25.09 -6.83
CA TYR A 31 -16.09 -24.81 -5.63
C TYR A 31 -16.09 -25.98 -4.63
N PHE A 32 -16.18 -27.20 -5.12
CA PHE A 32 -16.25 -28.38 -4.26
C PHE A 32 -14.94 -28.73 -3.53
N GLN A 33 -13.81 -28.19 -3.96
CA GLN A 33 -12.53 -28.44 -3.29
C GLN A 33 -12.34 -27.58 -2.02
N HIS A 34 -13.13 -26.53 -1.84
CA HIS A 34 -13.01 -25.63 -0.67
C HIS A 34 -14.11 -25.80 0.37
N VAL A 35 -15.08 -26.68 0.16
CA VAL A 35 -16.22 -26.87 1.08
C VAL A 35 -15.84 -27.69 2.32
N GLU A 36 -14.79 -28.47 2.27
CA GLU A 36 -14.36 -29.35 3.38
C GLU A 36 -13.91 -28.57 4.63
N ASN A 37 -13.64 -27.26 4.52
CA ASN A 37 -13.17 -26.44 5.63
C ASN A 37 -14.15 -25.35 6.09
N VAL A 38 -15.41 -25.37 5.64
CA VAL A 38 -16.42 -24.43 6.12
C VAL A 38 -17.04 -24.95 7.41
N ASN A 39 -16.66 -24.39 8.51
CA ASN A 39 -17.23 -24.68 9.84
C ASN A 39 -18.68 -24.14 9.88
N ILE A 40 -19.65 -25.02 9.58
CA ILE A 40 -21.09 -24.69 9.57
C ILE A 40 -21.59 -24.71 11.03
N GLY A 41 -21.35 -23.63 11.76
CA GLY A 41 -21.83 -23.63 13.13
C GLY A 41 -21.68 -22.37 13.95
N ALA A 42 -21.02 -21.37 13.48
CA ALA A 42 -21.00 -20.06 14.13
C ALA A 42 -21.61 -19.01 13.20
N PRO A 43 -22.50 -18.11 13.68
CA PRO A 43 -22.81 -16.92 12.91
C PRO A 43 -21.47 -16.23 12.65
N ALA A 44 -21.10 -16.15 11.39
CA ALA A 44 -19.96 -15.36 11.00
C ALA A 44 -20.22 -13.95 11.57
N LYS A 45 -19.45 -13.55 12.59
CA LYS A 45 -19.27 -12.14 12.83
C LYS A 45 -18.85 -11.63 11.46
N GLU A 46 -19.62 -10.70 10.91
CA GLU A 46 -19.14 -9.88 9.81
C GLU A 46 -17.80 -9.32 10.29
N GLU A 47 -16.72 -10.05 9.95
CA GLU A 47 -15.41 -9.44 10.00
C GLU A 47 -15.55 -8.32 8.98
N GLU A 48 -15.64 -7.08 9.48
CA GLU A 48 -15.37 -5.92 8.65
C GLU A 48 -14.21 -6.30 7.77
N PRO A 49 -14.29 -6.09 6.43
CA PRO A 49 -13.21 -6.46 5.55
C PRO A 49 -11.97 -5.85 6.17
N ARG A 50 -11.10 -6.70 6.74
CA ARG A 50 -9.82 -6.25 7.28
C ARG A 50 -9.27 -5.43 6.16
N LYS A 51 -9.25 -4.11 6.33
CA LYS A 51 -8.56 -3.20 5.41
C LYS A 51 -7.27 -3.92 5.18
N LYS A 52 -7.03 -4.44 3.95
CA LYS A 52 -5.75 -5.08 3.65
C LYS A 52 -4.75 -4.10 4.19
N GLU A 53 -4.13 -4.42 5.33
CA GLU A 53 -2.98 -3.70 5.81
C GLU A 53 -2.00 -3.84 4.68
N TYR A 54 -2.02 -2.83 3.83
CA TYR A 54 -1.21 -2.85 2.66
C TYR A 54 0.22 -2.86 3.17
N SER A 55 1.01 -3.78 2.65
CA SER A 55 2.48 -3.71 2.73
C SER A 55 3.03 -2.33 2.35
N VAL A 56 2.20 -1.48 1.84
CA VAL A 56 2.29 -0.08 1.49
C VAL A 56 2.55 0.83 2.70
N GLU A 57 2.13 0.45 3.88
CA GLU A 57 2.38 1.19 5.13
C GLU A 57 3.81 0.99 5.64
N ILE A 58 4.60 0.13 4.97
CA ILE A 58 5.94 -0.25 5.40
C ILE A 58 6.95 0.07 4.29
N LEU A 59 7.07 1.33 3.93
CA LEU A 59 8.05 1.77 2.92
C LEU A 59 9.49 1.57 3.42
N PHE A 60 9.75 1.78 4.71
CA PHE A 60 11.06 1.64 5.34
C PHE A 60 11.12 0.43 6.31
N GLY A 61 10.50 -0.68 5.96
CA GLY A 61 10.48 -1.89 6.74
C GLY A 61 9.24 -2.04 7.63
N ARG A 62 9.29 -1.71 8.92
CA ARG A 62 8.14 -1.78 9.85
C ARG A 62 7.46 -0.41 9.99
N ALA A 63 6.18 -0.39 10.37
CA ALA A 63 5.43 0.86 10.60
C ALA A 63 6.14 1.84 11.55
N GLU A 64 6.83 1.32 12.56
CA GLU A 64 7.66 2.13 13.47
C GLU A 64 8.84 2.80 12.77
N ASN A 65 9.44 2.12 11.80
CA ASN A 65 10.51 2.68 10.98
C ASN A 65 9.99 3.81 10.10
N ASN A 66 8.80 3.65 9.51
CA ASN A 66 8.17 4.72 8.74
C ASN A 66 7.99 5.98 9.59
N ARG A 67 7.46 5.86 10.80
CA ARG A 67 7.25 7.02 11.69
C ARG A 67 8.56 7.70 12.09
N ARG A 68 9.60 6.92 12.36
CA ARG A 68 10.92 7.44 12.69
C ARG A 68 11.53 8.17 11.49
N GLU A 69 11.45 7.55 10.33
CA GLU A 69 11.96 8.11 9.09
C GLU A 69 11.17 9.37 8.67
N ALA A 70 9.85 9.37 8.84
CA ALA A 70 9.02 10.53 8.60
C ALA A 70 9.42 11.72 9.49
N LYS A 71 9.65 11.50 10.78
CA LYS A 71 10.12 12.55 11.69
C LYS A 71 11.47 13.12 11.26
N ARG A 72 12.40 12.26 10.86
CA ARG A 72 13.73 12.65 10.39
C ARG A 72 13.63 13.44 9.08
N PHE A 73 12.82 12.96 8.16
CA PHE A 73 12.58 13.63 6.87
C PHE A 73 11.88 15.00 7.05
N CYS A 74 10.85 15.07 7.88
CA CYS A 74 10.20 16.33 8.19
C CYS A 74 11.16 17.34 8.86
N GLN A 75 12.04 16.87 9.73
CA GLN A 75 13.07 17.74 10.30
C GLN A 75 14.05 18.23 9.23
N PHE A 76 14.50 17.34 8.36
CA PHE A 76 15.33 17.70 7.20
C PHE A 76 14.65 18.77 6.32
N LEU A 77 13.37 18.57 5.96
CA LEU A 77 12.62 19.56 5.17
C LEU A 77 12.53 20.91 5.86
N LYS A 78 12.35 20.90 7.17
CA LYS A 78 12.33 22.13 7.98
C LYS A 78 13.68 22.84 7.97
N ASP A 79 14.76 22.11 8.18
CA ASP A 79 16.13 22.64 8.20
C ASP A 79 16.54 23.22 6.85
N GLN A 80 15.97 22.68 5.76
CA GLN A 80 16.17 23.17 4.39
C GLN A 80 15.15 24.24 3.97
N GLY A 81 14.25 24.68 4.86
CA GLY A 81 13.23 25.68 4.54
C GLY A 81 12.14 25.20 3.57
N MET A 82 11.94 23.88 3.45
CA MET A 82 10.96 23.26 2.56
C MET A 82 9.65 22.89 3.27
N ASN A 83 9.54 23.11 4.56
CA ASN A 83 8.34 22.83 5.34
C ASN A 83 7.17 23.71 4.86
N GLY A 84 6.00 23.12 4.71
CA GLY A 84 4.79 23.79 4.22
C GLY A 84 4.69 23.91 2.69
N MET A 85 5.64 23.37 1.93
CA MET A 85 5.50 23.26 0.48
C MET A 85 4.48 22.18 0.11
N MET A 86 3.52 22.57 -0.75
CA MET A 86 2.54 21.64 -1.29
C MET A 86 3.18 20.78 -2.40
N LEU A 87 2.97 19.47 -2.35
CA LEU A 87 3.48 18.55 -3.37
C LEU A 87 2.58 18.54 -4.61
N ASN A 88 3.24 18.47 -5.74
CA ASN A 88 2.62 18.29 -7.05
C ASN A 88 3.39 17.23 -7.85
N SER A 89 2.94 16.92 -9.07
CA SER A 89 3.60 15.97 -9.96
C SER A 89 4.66 16.65 -10.87
N ALA A 90 5.54 17.45 -10.28
CA ALA A 90 6.59 18.15 -11.02
C ALA A 90 7.99 17.85 -10.46
N LYS A 91 8.95 17.59 -11.35
CA LYS A 91 10.37 17.40 -11.00
C LYS A 91 10.98 18.65 -10.34
N GLY A 92 10.49 19.86 -10.68
CA GLY A 92 10.97 21.11 -10.08
C GLY A 92 10.60 21.31 -8.60
N ASN A 93 9.69 20.51 -8.04
CA ASN A 93 9.32 20.60 -6.63
C ASN A 93 10.48 20.11 -5.75
N ALA A 94 10.95 20.97 -4.84
CA ALA A 94 12.11 20.67 -3.99
C ALA A 94 11.88 19.49 -3.05
N VAL A 95 10.66 19.32 -2.52
CA VAL A 95 10.30 18.18 -1.66
C VAL A 95 10.31 16.87 -2.45
N ASN A 96 9.87 16.89 -3.72
CA ASN A 96 9.99 15.72 -4.59
C ASN A 96 11.46 15.32 -4.81
N LYS A 97 12.33 16.31 -5.06
CA LYS A 97 13.78 16.07 -5.20
C LYS A 97 14.36 15.47 -3.92
N ALA A 98 14.00 16.03 -2.77
CA ALA A 98 14.47 15.55 -1.47
C ALA A 98 14.01 14.11 -1.20
N PHE A 99 12.74 13.80 -1.48
CA PHE A 99 12.23 12.45 -1.27
C PHE A 99 12.85 11.42 -2.23
N VAL A 100 13.02 11.77 -3.52
CA VAL A 100 13.68 10.88 -4.48
C VAL A 100 15.13 10.64 -4.08
N ALA A 101 15.86 11.68 -3.67
CA ALA A 101 17.23 11.55 -3.17
C ALA A 101 17.31 10.63 -1.92
N LEU A 102 16.37 10.77 -0.99
CA LEU A 102 16.25 9.88 0.17
C LEU A 102 15.97 8.43 -0.27
N TYR A 103 15.03 8.23 -1.19
CA TYR A 103 14.69 6.89 -1.67
C TYR A 103 15.90 6.20 -2.32
N LEU A 104 16.61 6.89 -3.20
CA LEU A 104 17.81 6.38 -3.88
C LEU A 104 18.93 6.08 -2.88
N TYR A 105 19.14 6.96 -1.90
CA TYR A 105 20.10 6.72 -0.81
C TYR A 105 19.78 5.43 -0.04
N ARG A 106 18.48 5.18 0.24
CA ARG A 106 18.04 3.96 0.92
C ARG A 106 18.15 2.72 0.03
N MET A 107 17.95 2.84 -1.27
CA MET A 107 18.20 1.76 -2.23
C MET A 107 19.69 1.36 -2.25
N GLU A 108 20.59 2.32 -2.27
CA GLU A 108 22.04 2.05 -2.20
C GLU A 108 22.45 1.24 -0.95
N LYS A 109 21.67 1.39 0.12
CA LYS A 109 21.85 0.65 1.37
C LYS A 109 21.13 -0.70 1.41
N GLU A 110 20.52 -1.13 0.32
CA GLU A 110 19.68 -2.34 0.21
C GLU A 110 18.50 -2.38 1.18
N GLU A 111 18.06 -1.21 1.65
CA GLU A 111 16.94 -1.07 2.59
C GLU A 111 15.58 -0.97 1.89
N LEU A 112 15.55 -0.66 0.60
CA LEU A 112 14.34 -0.50 -0.21
C LEU A 112 14.39 -1.36 -1.48
N PRO A 113 13.22 -1.78 -2.01
CA PRO A 113 13.16 -2.52 -3.26
C PRO A 113 13.54 -1.63 -4.46
N GLU A 114 14.14 -2.24 -5.49
CA GLU A 114 14.50 -1.55 -6.72
C GLU A 114 13.31 -0.92 -7.45
N GLN A 115 12.14 -1.57 -7.36
CA GLN A 115 10.92 -1.04 -7.96
C GLN A 115 10.13 -0.25 -6.92
N PRO A 116 10.00 1.07 -7.11
CA PRO A 116 9.28 1.91 -6.18
C PRO A 116 7.77 1.65 -6.22
N ASN A 117 7.16 1.56 -5.04
CA ASN A 117 5.72 1.53 -4.90
C ASN A 117 5.20 2.97 -4.73
N GLY A 118 4.65 3.54 -5.80
CA GLY A 118 4.18 4.94 -5.81
C GLY A 118 3.07 5.23 -4.81
N ASP A 119 2.20 4.25 -4.52
CA ASP A 119 1.15 4.42 -3.52
C ASP A 119 1.74 4.44 -2.11
N ALA A 120 2.77 3.63 -1.85
CA ALA A 120 3.51 3.66 -0.59
C ALA A 120 4.21 5.01 -0.39
N CYS A 121 4.86 5.52 -1.43
CA CYS A 121 5.50 6.84 -1.39
C CYS A 121 4.49 7.96 -1.09
N TYR A 122 3.34 7.95 -1.77
CA TYR A 122 2.29 8.93 -1.52
C TYR A 122 1.78 8.89 -0.07
N ARG A 123 1.50 7.70 0.46
CA ARG A 123 1.00 7.55 1.82
C ARG A 123 2.03 7.96 2.85
N PHE A 124 3.27 7.57 2.69
CA PHE A 124 4.36 8.00 3.56
C PHE A 124 4.42 9.52 3.65
N LEU A 125 4.43 10.21 2.52
CA LEU A 125 4.51 11.66 2.48
C LEU A 125 3.25 12.32 3.06
N LYS A 126 2.07 11.77 2.83
CA LYS A 126 0.81 12.33 3.28
C LYS A 126 0.48 11.97 4.73
N GLU A 127 0.55 10.69 5.08
CA GLU A 127 0.05 10.17 6.36
C GLU A 127 1.13 10.23 7.45
N ASP A 128 2.37 9.82 7.12
CA ASP A 128 3.46 9.79 8.07
C ASP A 128 4.17 11.15 8.18
N CYS A 129 4.40 11.85 7.06
CA CYS A 129 5.04 13.18 7.07
C CYS A 129 4.06 14.34 7.21
N GLY A 130 2.75 14.14 7.01
CA GLY A 130 1.74 15.19 7.10
C GLY A 130 1.81 16.25 6.00
N LEU A 131 2.33 15.89 4.81
CA LEU A 131 2.48 16.82 3.71
C LEU A 131 1.19 16.94 2.88
N GLU A 132 0.93 18.13 2.37
CA GLU A 132 -0.22 18.42 1.54
C GLU A 132 0.07 18.24 0.05
N PHE A 133 -0.96 17.86 -0.72
CA PHE A 133 -0.88 17.59 -2.14
C PHE A 133 -1.88 18.43 -2.94
N SER A 134 -1.43 19.00 -4.04
CA SER A 134 -2.28 19.65 -5.05
C SER A 134 -2.81 18.69 -6.12
N VAL A 135 -2.39 17.43 -6.08
CA VAL A 135 -2.77 16.38 -7.02
C VAL A 135 -3.31 15.15 -6.29
N ASN A 136 -4.13 14.35 -6.96
CA ASN A 136 -4.67 13.13 -6.37
C ASN A 136 -3.61 12.01 -6.26
N GLN A 137 -3.89 11.01 -5.43
CA GLN A 137 -3.01 9.89 -5.14
C GLN A 137 -2.50 9.20 -6.41
N LYS A 138 -3.40 8.84 -7.35
CA LYS A 138 -3.04 8.11 -8.56
C LYS A 138 -2.06 8.90 -9.44
N THR A 139 -2.31 10.19 -9.59
CA THR A 139 -1.43 11.08 -10.37
C THR A 139 -0.05 11.16 -9.73
N TYR A 140 0.01 11.38 -8.42
CA TYR A 140 1.28 11.47 -7.70
C TYR A 140 2.02 10.14 -7.65
N ALA A 141 1.34 9.04 -7.38
CA ALA A 141 1.94 7.70 -7.33
C ALA A 141 2.60 7.32 -8.67
N ASN A 142 1.94 7.62 -9.79
CA ASN A 142 2.51 7.40 -11.12
C ASN A 142 3.73 8.31 -11.38
N PHE A 143 3.63 9.57 -10.99
CA PHE A 143 4.74 10.52 -11.13
C PHE A 143 5.95 10.09 -10.32
N ILE A 144 5.80 9.83 -9.02
CA ILE A 144 6.93 9.56 -8.13
C ILE A 144 7.63 8.25 -8.47
N ARG A 145 6.87 7.21 -8.84
CA ARG A 145 7.43 5.95 -9.32
C ARG A 145 8.33 6.20 -10.53
N LYS A 146 7.81 6.87 -11.56
CA LYS A 146 8.58 7.20 -12.75
C LYS A 146 9.76 8.11 -12.43
N ALA A 147 9.60 9.04 -11.53
CA ALA A 147 10.65 9.95 -11.11
C ALA A 147 11.83 9.20 -10.48
N ILE A 148 11.56 8.27 -9.57
CA ILE A 148 12.59 7.44 -8.93
C ILE A 148 13.35 6.59 -9.98
N GLU A 149 12.64 6.03 -10.97
CA GLU A 149 13.24 5.20 -12.03
C GLU A 149 14.08 6.02 -13.04
N THR A 150 13.72 7.27 -13.27
CA THR A 150 14.25 8.03 -14.43
C THR A 150 14.87 9.38 -14.08
N TRP A 151 15.07 9.71 -12.81
CA TRP A 151 15.66 11.00 -12.46
C TRP A 151 17.15 11.02 -12.80
N ASP A 152 17.58 12.13 -13.38
CA ASP A 152 18.99 12.34 -13.68
C ASP A 152 19.77 12.55 -12.37
N GLU A 153 20.82 11.77 -12.17
CA GLU A 153 21.70 11.89 -11.01
C GLU A 153 22.35 13.28 -10.90
N HIS A 154 22.62 13.92 -12.03
CA HIS A 154 23.14 15.29 -12.07
C HIS A 154 22.16 16.31 -11.47
N GLU A 155 20.87 16.15 -11.78
CA GLU A 155 19.81 17.03 -11.26
C GLU A 155 19.58 16.83 -9.76
N LEU A 156 19.95 15.67 -9.23
CA LEU A 156 19.79 15.32 -7.82
C LEU A 156 21.05 15.46 -6.98
N ARG A 157 22.21 15.72 -7.59
CA ARG A 157 23.52 15.67 -6.92
C ARG A 157 23.54 16.47 -5.61
N ASP A 158 23.20 17.74 -5.68
CA ASP A 158 23.23 18.64 -4.52
C ASP A 158 22.27 18.15 -3.42
N MET A 159 21.09 17.67 -3.81
CA MET A 159 20.10 17.13 -2.88
C MET A 159 20.56 15.81 -2.27
N THR A 160 21.17 14.94 -3.06
CA THR A 160 21.73 13.66 -2.59
C THR A 160 22.86 13.90 -1.58
N ASP A 161 23.73 14.90 -1.81
CA ASP A 161 24.79 15.26 -0.86
C ASP A 161 24.21 15.79 0.45
N LEU A 162 23.15 16.60 0.39
CA LEU A 162 22.43 17.08 1.57
C LEU A 162 21.78 15.92 2.36
N ILE A 163 21.14 15.00 1.66
CA ILE A 163 20.55 13.79 2.27
C ILE A 163 21.63 12.91 2.89
N ARG A 164 22.69 12.61 2.17
CA ARG A 164 23.82 11.83 2.71
C ARG A 164 24.34 12.46 4.00
N LYS A 165 24.60 13.76 3.99
CA LYS A 165 25.08 14.50 5.18
C LYS A 165 24.10 14.45 6.35
N ALA A 166 22.79 14.53 6.08
CA ALA A 166 21.77 14.52 7.12
C ALA A 166 21.48 13.11 7.67
N TYR A 167 21.79 12.05 6.88
CA TYR A 167 21.49 10.67 7.20
C TYR A 167 22.72 9.79 7.49
N THR A 168 23.91 10.35 7.37
CA THR A 168 25.14 9.70 7.86
C THR A 168 25.37 10.19 9.28
N ASP A 169 25.04 9.35 10.26
CA ASP A 169 25.43 9.51 11.66
C ASP A 169 26.74 8.78 11.90
#